data_eaec1173ceed41f5feda4109494194bd
#
_entry.id   eaec1173ceed41f5feda4109494194bd
#
_cell.length_a   1.000
_cell.length_b   1.000
_cell.length_c   1.000
_cell.angle_alpha   90.00
_cell.angle_beta   90.00
_cell.angle_gamma   90.00
#
_symmetry.space_group_name_H-M   'P 1'
#
loop_
_entity.id
_entity.type
_entity.pdbx_description
1 polymer ?
#
loop_
_entity_poly.entity_id
_entity_poly.type
_entity_poly.pdbx_seq_one_letter_code
_entity_poly.pdbx_strand_id
1 'polypeptide(L)'
;MAVAKKVVKKRRERKNVEKGVAHIRSTFNNTIVSISDMQGNVISWGTAGEMGFKGSKKSTPYAAQTAAEHAGKLAVDHGMKTVEVLVRGPGAGRESAIRALATAGLEITMIKDVTPIPHNGCRPPKRRRV
;
A
#
# COMPACT_ATOMS: atom_id res chain seq x y z
N MET A 1 20.98 -14.83 32.31
CA MET A 1 20.79 -14.70 31.75
C MET A 1 20.27 -14.15 31.24
N ALA A 2 20.24 -14.03 30.87
CA ALA A 2 19.91 -13.49 30.15
C ALA A 2 19.01 -13.24 29.84
N VAL A 3 18.59 -13.22 30.02
CA VAL A 3 17.76 -12.99 29.66
C VAL A 3 17.33 -12.31 29.07
N ALA A 4 17.36 -12.53 28.59
CA ALA A 4 16.98 -12.18 27.80
C ALA A 4 16.21 -11.30 27.79
N LYS A 5 16.39 -10.65 27.71
CA LYS A 5 15.84 -9.80 27.63
C LYS A 5 15.01 -9.75 26.91
N LYS A 6 14.45 -9.92 27.08
CA LYS A 6 13.39 -9.99 26.56
C LYS A 6 13.09 -8.80 26.04
N VAL A 7 13.32 -8.74 24.97
CA VAL A 7 12.93 -7.68 24.28
C VAL A 7 11.53 -7.61 24.38
N VAL A 8 11.12 -6.84 25.15
CA VAL A 8 9.77 -6.70 25.26
C VAL A 8 9.32 -5.97 24.10
N LYS A 9 8.88 -6.66 23.14
CA LYS A 9 8.30 -6.07 22.09
C LYS A 9 7.19 -5.33 22.58
N LYS A 10 7.19 -4.09 22.50
CA LYS A 10 6.10 -3.32 22.83
C LYS A 10 4.98 -3.79 22.05
N ARG A 11 3.94 -4.24 22.63
CA ARG A 11 2.79 -4.59 21.95
C ARG A 11 2.30 -3.42 21.21
N ARG A 12 2.11 -3.54 19.94
CA ARG A 12 1.47 -2.52 19.18
C ARG A 12 0.05 -2.45 19.62
N GLU A 13 -0.40 -1.30 20.00
CA GLU A 13 -1.78 -1.12 20.35
C GLU A 13 -2.63 -1.26 19.12
N ARG A 14 -3.70 -2.00 19.21
CA ARG A 14 -4.65 -2.09 18.14
C ARG A 14 -5.39 -0.77 18.06
N LYS A 15 -5.46 -0.22 16.87
CA LYS A 15 -6.07 1.09 16.70
C LYS A 15 -7.57 1.09 16.50
N ASN A 16 -8.21 -0.04 16.34
CA ASN A 16 -9.66 -0.14 16.19
C ASN A 16 -10.28 0.86 15.24
N VAL A 17 -9.77 0.91 14.03
CA VAL A 17 -10.29 1.81 13.00
C VAL A 17 -11.12 0.99 12.04
N GLU A 18 -12.43 1.21 12.00
CA GLU A 18 -13.31 0.44 11.12
C GLU A 18 -13.26 0.85 9.66
N LYS A 19 -13.19 2.15 9.41
CA LYS A 19 -13.14 2.68 8.05
C LYS A 19 -11.80 3.30 7.80
N GLY A 20 -11.30 3.10 6.62
CA GLY A 20 -10.01 3.67 6.25
C GLY A 20 -9.91 3.93 4.77
N VAL A 21 -8.75 4.40 4.37
CA VAL A 21 -8.45 4.70 2.98
C VAL A 21 -7.19 3.94 2.59
N ALA A 22 -7.27 3.19 1.52
CA ALA A 22 -6.11 2.48 0.99
C ALA A 22 -5.52 3.33 -0.14
N HIS A 23 -4.28 3.73 0.03
CA HIS A 23 -3.57 4.53 -0.96
C HIS A 23 -2.64 3.62 -1.73
N ILE A 24 -2.91 3.41 -3.00
CA ILE A 24 -2.08 2.56 -3.85
C ILE A 24 -1.32 3.45 -4.80
N ARG A 25 -0.02 3.47 -4.68
CA ARG A 25 0.83 4.21 -5.59
C ARG A 25 1.58 3.20 -6.44
N SER A 26 1.23 3.14 -7.72
CA SER A 26 1.80 2.18 -8.64
C SER A 26 2.60 2.90 -9.70
N THR A 27 3.91 2.67 -9.71
CA THR A 27 4.78 3.22 -10.72
C THR A 27 5.25 2.11 -11.65
N PHE A 28 5.98 2.44 -12.69
CA PHE A 28 6.53 1.41 -13.58
C PHE A 28 7.56 0.54 -12.89
N ASN A 29 8.08 0.96 -11.76
CA ASN A 29 9.14 0.24 -11.05
C ASN A 29 8.72 -0.38 -9.73
N ASN A 30 7.61 0.01 -9.16
CA ASN A 30 7.25 -0.46 -7.82
C ASN A 30 5.78 -0.18 -7.52
N THR A 31 5.26 -0.82 -6.49
CA THR A 31 3.92 -0.56 -5.99
C THR A 31 4.01 -0.39 -4.48
N ILE A 32 3.43 0.67 -3.99
CA ILE A 32 3.37 0.96 -2.55
C ILE A 32 1.91 1.03 -2.14
N VAL A 33 1.55 0.29 -1.11
CA VAL A 33 0.19 0.30 -0.57
C VAL A 33 0.26 0.79 0.86
N SER A 34 -0.47 1.85 1.15
CA SER A 34 -0.56 2.41 2.50
C SER A 34 -2.02 2.47 2.90
N ILE A 35 -2.34 2.03 4.09
CA ILE A 35 -3.71 2.08 4.58
C ILE A 35 -3.76 3.02 5.76
N SER A 36 -4.61 4.01 5.67
CA SER A 36 -4.74 5.05 6.68
C SER A 36 -6.16 5.09 7.21
N ASP A 37 -6.35 5.83 8.29
CA ASP A 37 -7.70 6.12 8.77
C ASP A 37 -8.28 7.25 7.93
N MET A 38 -9.49 7.68 8.24
CA MET A 38 -10.15 8.74 7.46
C MET A 38 -9.50 10.11 7.64
N GLN A 39 -8.64 10.25 8.63
CA GLN A 39 -7.92 11.49 8.89
C GLN A 39 -6.55 11.54 8.24
N GLY A 40 -6.12 10.45 7.64
CA GLY A 40 -4.83 10.40 6.95
C GLY A 40 -3.68 9.78 7.75
N ASN A 41 -3.94 9.29 8.95
CA ASN A 41 -2.89 8.65 9.73
C ASN A 41 -2.66 7.22 9.26
N VAL A 42 -1.46 6.90 8.82
CA VAL A 42 -1.15 5.58 8.28
C VAL A 42 -1.16 4.52 9.39
N ILE A 43 -1.90 3.46 9.16
CA ILE A 43 -2.01 2.35 10.10
C ILE A 43 -1.13 1.19 9.68
N SER A 44 -1.11 0.90 8.39
CA SER A 44 -0.29 -0.19 7.86
C SER A 44 0.18 0.16 6.46
N TRP A 45 1.23 -0.49 6.03
CA TRP A 45 1.76 -0.28 4.69
C TRP A 45 2.53 -1.50 4.22
N GLY A 46 2.72 -1.60 2.93
CA GLY A 46 3.52 -2.65 2.33
C GLY A 46 4.03 -2.20 0.98
N THR A 47 5.20 -2.66 0.62
CA THR A 47 5.78 -2.38 -0.69
C THR A 47 6.31 -3.67 -1.29
N ALA A 48 6.51 -3.67 -2.61
CA ALA A 48 7.09 -4.83 -3.26
C ALA A 48 8.52 -5.09 -2.75
N GLY A 49 9.26 -4.03 -2.46
CA GLY A 49 10.61 -4.17 -1.93
C GLY A 49 10.64 -4.81 -0.55
N GLU A 50 9.68 -4.47 0.30
CA GLU A 50 9.58 -5.05 1.62
C GLU A 50 9.28 -6.55 1.57
N MET A 51 8.57 -6.98 0.54
CA MET A 51 8.23 -8.39 0.38
C MET A 51 9.35 -9.23 -0.24
N GLY A 52 10.52 -8.65 -0.45
CA GLY A 52 11.67 -9.36 -0.97
C GLY A 52 11.89 -9.27 -2.46
N PHE A 53 11.03 -8.57 -3.19
CA PHE A 53 11.23 -8.39 -4.63
C PHE A 53 12.30 -7.35 -4.88
N LYS A 54 13.13 -7.58 -5.88
CA LYS A 54 14.21 -6.67 -6.21
C LYS A 54 14.21 -6.32 -7.70
N GLY A 55 14.69 -5.14 -8.01
CA GLY A 55 14.84 -4.70 -9.39
C GLY A 55 13.54 -4.71 -10.16
N SER A 56 13.54 -5.23 -11.36
CA SER A 56 12.36 -5.23 -12.22
C SER A 56 11.22 -6.09 -11.68
N LYS A 57 11.49 -6.99 -10.76
CA LYS A 57 10.44 -7.82 -10.16
C LYS A 57 9.47 -7.01 -9.32
N LYS A 58 9.87 -5.86 -8.83
CA LYS A 58 8.99 -5.00 -8.05
C LYS A 58 7.85 -4.42 -8.86
N SER A 59 7.97 -4.40 -10.16
CA SER A 59 6.93 -3.83 -11.01
C SER A 59 5.87 -4.85 -11.44
N THR A 60 6.00 -6.10 -11.04
CA THR A 60 5.07 -7.14 -11.47
C THR A 60 3.74 -7.07 -10.72
N PRO A 61 2.64 -7.49 -11.33
CA PRO A 61 1.36 -7.56 -10.63
C PRO A 61 1.40 -8.47 -9.40
N TYR A 62 2.17 -9.55 -9.46
CA TYR A 62 2.30 -10.45 -8.32
C TYR A 62 2.93 -9.74 -7.12
N ALA A 63 3.96 -8.92 -7.36
CA ALA A 63 4.60 -8.17 -6.29
C ALA A 63 3.61 -7.18 -5.66
N ALA A 64 2.80 -6.52 -6.48
CA ALA A 64 1.78 -5.61 -5.99
C ALA A 64 0.74 -6.34 -5.15
N GLN A 65 0.32 -7.51 -5.60
CA GLN A 65 -0.62 -8.34 -4.88
C GLN A 65 -0.07 -8.71 -3.50
N THR A 66 1.19 -9.14 -3.44
CA THR A 66 1.81 -9.54 -2.18
C THR A 66 1.92 -8.37 -1.21
N ALA A 67 2.31 -7.21 -1.71
CA ALA A 67 2.40 -6.01 -0.89
C ALA A 67 1.04 -5.59 -0.34
N ALA A 68 0.01 -5.64 -1.18
CA ALA A 68 -1.34 -5.26 -0.76
C ALA A 68 -1.92 -6.25 0.25
N GLU A 69 -1.67 -7.54 0.08
CA GLU A 69 -2.12 -8.53 1.04
C GLU A 69 -1.48 -8.30 2.40
N HIS A 70 -0.19 -8.00 2.41
CA HIS A 70 0.53 -7.74 3.66
C HIS A 70 -0.08 -6.53 4.37
N ALA A 71 -0.24 -5.42 3.66
CA ALA A 71 -0.83 -4.23 4.24
C ALA A 71 -2.27 -4.47 4.70
N GLY A 72 -3.04 -5.19 3.90
CA GLY A 72 -4.43 -5.49 4.23
C GLY A 72 -4.58 -6.34 5.47
N LYS A 73 -3.74 -7.33 5.64
CA LYS A 73 -3.78 -8.19 6.82
C LYS A 73 -3.46 -7.40 8.08
N LEU A 74 -2.47 -6.52 8.02
CA LEU A 74 -2.15 -5.67 9.15
C LEU A 74 -3.30 -4.73 9.48
N ALA A 75 -3.97 -4.20 8.48
CA ALA A 75 -5.11 -3.32 8.70
C ALA A 75 -6.28 -4.08 9.35
N VAL A 76 -6.53 -5.29 8.91
CA VAL A 76 -7.57 -6.12 9.51
C VAL A 76 -7.27 -6.40 10.98
N ASP A 77 -6.00 -6.59 11.32
CA ASP A 77 -5.59 -6.80 12.70
C ASP A 77 -5.90 -5.58 13.58
N HIS A 78 -5.95 -4.40 12.99
CA HIS A 78 -6.33 -3.18 13.68
C HIS A 78 -7.84 -2.94 13.66
N GLY A 79 -8.60 -3.92 13.25
CA GLY A 79 -10.07 -3.83 13.27
C GLY A 79 -10.70 -3.19 12.06
N MET A 80 -9.95 -2.91 11.01
CA MET A 80 -10.48 -2.27 9.82
C MET A 80 -11.38 -3.22 9.05
N LYS A 81 -12.52 -2.74 8.59
CA LYS A 81 -13.48 -3.54 7.85
C LYS A 81 -13.74 -3.03 6.45
N THR A 82 -13.82 -1.73 6.28
CA THR A 82 -14.12 -1.12 4.98
C THR A 82 -13.04 -0.13 4.62
N VAL A 83 -12.74 -0.03 3.34
CA VAL A 83 -11.76 0.93 2.83
C VAL A 83 -12.25 1.56 1.55
N GLU A 84 -11.84 2.81 1.34
CA GLU A 84 -11.99 3.47 0.09
C GLU A 84 -10.62 3.37 -0.56
N VAL A 85 -10.57 3.04 -1.83
CA VAL A 85 -9.29 2.87 -2.53
C VAL A 85 -9.00 4.08 -3.39
N LEU A 86 -7.85 4.69 -3.16
CA LEU A 86 -7.36 5.80 -3.98
C LEU A 86 -6.13 5.31 -4.72
N VAL A 87 -6.23 5.21 -6.03
CA VAL A 87 -5.15 4.69 -6.88
C VAL A 87 -4.43 5.81 -7.57
N ARG A 88 -3.13 5.75 -7.59
CA ARG A 88 -2.29 6.77 -8.19
C ARG A 88 -1.22 6.13 -9.03
N GLY A 89 -1.04 6.62 -10.25
CA GLY A 89 0.05 6.20 -11.12
C GLY A 89 -0.32 5.14 -12.14
N PRO A 90 0.52 4.96 -13.13
CA PRO A 90 0.22 4.09 -14.27
C PRO A 90 0.75 2.66 -14.18
N GLY A 91 1.28 2.24 -13.05
CA GLY A 91 1.93 0.95 -12.94
C GLY A 91 1.02 -0.25 -13.17
N ALA A 92 1.61 -1.38 -13.48
CA ALA A 92 0.90 -2.60 -13.77
C ALA A 92 0.22 -3.22 -12.55
N GLY A 93 0.62 -2.82 -11.35
CA GLY A 93 0.10 -3.42 -10.13
C GLY A 93 -1.21 -2.85 -9.62
N ARG A 94 -1.81 -1.89 -10.32
CA ARG A 94 -3.01 -1.21 -9.83
C ARG A 94 -4.15 -2.16 -9.49
N GLU A 95 -4.56 -2.94 -10.47
CA GLU A 95 -5.69 -3.83 -10.29
C GLU A 95 -5.40 -4.98 -9.34
N SER A 96 -4.21 -5.53 -9.43
CA SER A 96 -3.80 -6.63 -8.57
C SER A 96 -3.80 -6.22 -7.10
N ALA A 97 -3.35 -5.01 -6.81
CA ALA A 97 -3.34 -4.51 -5.44
C ALA A 97 -4.77 -4.34 -4.91
N ILE A 98 -5.67 -3.82 -5.74
CA ILE A 98 -7.07 -3.65 -5.32
C ILE A 98 -7.70 -5.00 -5.01
N ARG A 99 -7.50 -5.98 -5.88
CA ARG A 99 -8.03 -7.32 -5.66
C ARG A 99 -7.47 -7.97 -4.40
N ALA A 100 -6.19 -7.75 -4.15
CA ALA A 100 -5.55 -8.32 -2.98
C ALA A 100 -6.09 -7.73 -1.68
N LEU A 101 -6.44 -6.46 -1.67
CA LEU A 101 -7.07 -5.85 -0.51
C LEU A 101 -8.42 -6.51 -0.21
N ALA A 102 -9.20 -6.79 -1.24
CA ALA A 102 -10.47 -7.49 -1.07
C ALA A 102 -10.25 -8.91 -0.54
N THR A 103 -9.23 -9.60 -1.04
CA THR A 103 -8.90 -10.94 -0.60
C THR A 103 -8.44 -10.97 0.86
N ALA A 104 -7.78 -9.91 1.30
CA ALA A 104 -7.31 -9.83 2.68
C ALA A 104 -8.43 -9.68 3.70
N GLY A 105 -9.64 -9.42 3.26
CA GLY A 105 -10.79 -9.30 4.15
C GLY A 105 -11.36 -7.91 4.28
N LEU A 106 -10.89 -6.96 3.47
CA LEU A 106 -11.41 -5.61 3.50
C LEU A 106 -12.51 -5.44 2.46
N GLU A 107 -13.57 -4.75 2.83
CA GLU A 107 -14.64 -4.45 1.91
C GLU A 107 -14.33 -3.13 1.23
N ILE A 108 -14.27 -3.13 -0.07
CA ILE A 108 -13.97 -1.93 -0.84
C ILE A 108 -15.27 -1.22 -1.19
N THR A 109 -15.43 0.00 -0.68
CA THR A 109 -16.65 0.77 -0.88
C THR A 109 -16.57 1.71 -2.06
N MET A 110 -15.36 2.16 -2.41
CA MET A 110 -15.18 3.11 -3.51
C MET A 110 -13.76 2.97 -4.06
N ILE A 111 -13.64 3.11 -5.36
CA ILE A 111 -12.33 3.12 -6.02
C ILE A 111 -12.25 4.42 -6.82
N LYS A 112 -11.23 5.20 -6.59
CA LYS A 112 -11.03 6.46 -7.26
C LYS A 112 -9.60 6.61 -7.73
N ASP A 113 -9.42 7.10 -8.93
CA ASP A 113 -8.10 7.39 -9.46
C ASP A 113 -7.73 8.82 -9.12
N VAL A 114 -6.67 9.00 -8.37
CA VAL A 114 -6.23 10.32 -7.93
C VAL A 114 -4.86 10.68 -8.50
N THR A 115 -4.51 10.10 -9.64
CA THR A 115 -3.24 10.40 -10.30
C THR A 115 -3.15 11.89 -10.57
N PRO A 116 -2.09 12.58 -10.10
CA PRO A 116 -2.00 14.01 -10.29
C PRO A 116 -1.72 14.36 -11.75
N ILE A 117 -2.44 15.36 -12.24
CA ILE A 117 -2.26 15.85 -13.59
C ILE A 117 -1.84 17.32 -13.47
N PRO A 118 -0.62 17.67 -13.88
CA PRO A 118 -0.17 19.05 -13.76
C PRO A 118 -0.91 19.96 -14.74
N HIS A 119 -1.13 21.20 -14.32
CA HIS A 119 -1.74 22.20 -15.19
C HIS A 119 -0.59 22.94 -15.89
N ASN A 120 0.14 22.22 -16.73
CA ASN A 120 1.39 22.62 -17.39
C ASN A 120 2.61 22.56 -16.46
N GLY A 121 2.48 22.67 -15.19
CA GLY A 121 3.53 22.43 -14.22
C GLY A 121 4.96 22.82 -14.59
N CYS A 122 5.89 22.06 -14.05
CA CYS A 122 7.31 22.29 -14.32
C CYS A 122 7.73 21.68 -15.65
N ARG A 123 8.77 22.25 -16.24
CA ARG A 123 9.32 21.70 -17.47
C ARG A 123 9.79 20.27 -17.20
N PRO A 124 9.39 19.28 -18.03
CA PRO A 124 9.84 17.91 -17.83
C PRO A 124 11.34 17.79 -18.13
N PRO A 125 11.99 16.76 -17.58
CA PRO A 125 13.40 16.54 -17.86
C PRO A 125 13.57 16.14 -19.33
N LYS A 126 14.80 16.25 -19.80
CA LYS A 126 15.05 15.90 -21.17
C LYS A 126 14.81 14.40 -21.40
N ARG A 127 14.57 14.07 -22.66
CA ARG A 127 14.31 12.72 -23.06
C ARG A 127 15.43 11.80 -22.67
N ARG A 128 15.06 10.65 -22.17
CA ARG A 128 16.03 9.64 -21.81
C ARG A 128 16.66 9.04 -23.06
N ARG A 129 17.96 8.90 -23.05
CA ARG A 129 18.63 8.22 -24.14
C ARG A 129 18.49 6.73 -23.94
N VAL A 130 18.14 6.04 -24.97
CA VAL A 130 17.97 4.59 -24.93
C VAL A 130 19.07 3.92 -25.72
#